data_0754b41336a5a284ae9e52347f75049f
#
_entry.id   0754b41336a5a284ae9e52347f75049f
#
_cell.length_a   1.000
_cell.length_b   1.000
_cell.length_c   1.000
_cell.angle_alpha   90.00
_cell.angle_beta   90.00
_cell.angle_gamma   90.00
#
_symmetry.space_group_name_H-M   'P 1'
#
loop_
_entity.id
_entity.type
_entity.pdbx_description
1 polymer ?
#
loop_
_entity_poly.entity_id
_entity_poly.type
_entity_poly.pdbx_seq_one_letter_code
_entity_poly.pdbx_strand_id
1 'polypeptide(L)'
;EPMDILFKKKFTNESIISNLNRNSPKGFKVLDSIDIDGKSSIISTFNSLLYHIEIKKKNDKDKFIDFLSNEKIIETREKNKRLQYRDLKVNLVSIKDVSANSVEIILNNVSPNSFIRLSKINVENIIIKRIKYLNT
;
A
#
# COMPACT_ATOMS: atom_id res chain seq x y z
N GLU A 1 -2.93 9.67 1.66
CA GLU A 1 -1.82 9.30 0.77
C GLU A 1 -0.79 10.42 0.79
N PRO A 2 0.49 10.15 1.09
CA PRO A 2 1.54 11.17 1.08
C PRO A 2 1.94 11.55 -0.34
N MET A 3 2.38 12.78 -0.50
CA MET A 3 2.81 13.36 -1.77
C MET A 3 3.96 14.35 -1.51
N ASP A 4 5.00 14.26 -2.32
CA ASP A 4 6.09 15.23 -2.31
C ASP A 4 5.78 16.37 -3.28
N ILE A 5 5.96 17.62 -2.84
CA ILE A 5 5.78 18.80 -3.67
C ILE A 5 7.03 19.69 -3.55
N LEU A 6 7.58 20.07 -4.70
CA LEU A 6 8.67 21.03 -4.77
C LEU A 6 8.14 22.44 -5.09
N PHE A 7 8.41 23.38 -4.20
CA PHE A 7 8.04 24.78 -4.41
C PHE A 7 9.24 25.63 -4.86
N LYS A 8 8.97 26.63 -5.72
CA LYS A 8 9.99 27.60 -6.15
C LYS A 8 10.36 28.59 -5.04
N LYS A 9 9.50 28.78 -4.05
CA LYS A 9 9.67 29.66 -2.90
C LYS A 9 9.39 28.90 -1.62
N LYS A 10 9.95 29.34 -0.52
CA LYS A 10 9.63 28.80 0.80
C LYS A 10 8.26 29.30 1.26
N PHE A 11 7.41 28.38 1.69
CA PHE A 11 6.11 28.66 2.29
C PHE A 11 6.03 28.03 3.68
N THR A 12 5.20 28.58 4.56
CA THR A 12 4.90 27.94 5.84
C THR A 12 3.98 26.73 5.62
N ASN A 13 4.06 25.74 6.49
CA ASN A 13 3.21 24.54 6.41
C ASN A 13 1.72 24.89 6.49
N GLU A 14 1.35 25.84 7.36
CA GLU A 14 -0.02 26.34 7.48
C GLU A 14 -0.52 26.98 6.17
N SER A 15 0.32 27.78 5.51
CA SER A 15 0.02 28.39 4.21
C SER A 15 -0.18 27.34 3.12
N ILE A 16 0.66 26.31 3.08
CA ILE A 16 0.55 25.19 2.13
C ILE A 16 -0.78 24.46 2.32
N ILE A 17 -1.10 24.05 3.53
CA ILE A 17 -2.35 23.35 3.87
C ILE A 17 -3.56 24.19 3.48
N SER A 18 -3.60 25.45 3.88
CA SER A 18 -4.70 26.38 3.61
C SER A 18 -4.92 26.59 2.11
N ASN A 19 -3.87 26.85 1.35
CA ASN A 19 -3.97 27.13 -0.09
C ASN A 19 -4.33 25.88 -0.89
N LEU A 20 -3.77 24.73 -0.57
CA LEU A 20 -4.10 23.47 -1.25
C LEU A 20 -5.55 23.05 -0.96
N ASN A 21 -6.02 23.18 0.28
CA ASN A 21 -7.40 22.85 0.62
C ASN A 21 -8.42 23.80 -0.03
N ARG A 22 -8.06 25.07 -0.16
CA ARG A 22 -8.93 26.08 -0.83
C ARG A 22 -9.15 25.77 -2.30
N ASN A 23 -8.11 25.28 -2.99
CA ASN A 23 -8.10 25.07 -4.43
C ASN A 23 -8.32 23.59 -4.84
N SER A 24 -8.55 22.72 -3.87
CA SER A 24 -8.72 21.29 -4.12
C SER A 24 -10.16 20.93 -4.50
N PRO A 25 -10.36 19.91 -5.32
CA PRO A 25 -11.69 19.43 -5.66
C PRO A 25 -12.40 18.84 -4.42
N LYS A 26 -13.73 18.75 -4.50
CA LYS A 26 -14.55 18.15 -3.46
C LYS A 26 -14.09 16.72 -3.15
N GLY A 27 -13.94 16.42 -1.86
CA GLY A 27 -13.48 15.09 -1.40
C GLY A 27 -11.97 14.96 -1.22
N PHE A 28 -11.20 15.97 -1.65
CA PHE A 28 -9.76 16.03 -1.38
C PHE A 28 -9.47 16.98 -0.20
N LYS A 29 -8.64 16.53 0.73
CA LYS A 29 -8.22 17.34 1.88
C LYS A 29 -6.77 17.05 2.24
N VAL A 30 -5.97 18.10 2.35
CA VAL A 30 -4.62 18.02 2.93
C VAL A 30 -4.76 18.07 4.44
N LEU A 31 -4.24 17.05 5.11
CA LEU A 31 -4.32 16.91 6.57
C LEU A 31 -3.11 17.49 7.28
N ASP A 32 -1.94 17.34 6.68
CA ASP A 32 -0.67 17.75 7.28
C ASP A 32 0.37 18.07 6.21
N SER A 33 1.39 18.83 6.59
CA SER A 33 2.52 19.20 5.74
C SER A 33 3.78 19.30 6.59
N ILE A 34 4.87 18.72 6.11
CA ILE A 34 6.17 18.77 6.75
C ILE A 34 7.24 19.17 5.74
N ASP A 35 8.20 19.97 6.19
CA ASP A 35 9.41 20.26 5.42
C ASP A 35 10.31 19.02 5.38
N ILE A 36 10.79 18.71 4.18
CA ILE A 36 11.84 17.73 3.97
C ILE A 36 13.05 18.44 3.34
N ASP A 37 14.25 18.06 3.74
CA ASP A 37 15.51 18.72 3.30
C ASP A 37 15.88 18.46 1.83
N GLY A 38 14.92 18.18 0.97
CA GLY A 38 15.06 18.08 -0.48
C GLY A 38 15.92 16.92 -1.00
N LYS A 39 16.45 16.06 -0.13
CA LYS A 39 17.38 15.00 -0.52
C LYS A 39 16.76 13.60 -0.60
N SER A 40 15.59 13.39 0.01
CA SER A 40 14.91 12.11 -0.02
C SER A 40 13.40 12.29 -0.16
N SER A 41 12.78 11.55 -1.06
CA SER A 41 11.32 11.49 -1.17
C SER A 41 10.71 10.68 -0.02
N ILE A 42 9.43 10.86 0.25
CA ILE A 42 8.68 10.00 1.18
C ILE A 42 8.82 8.53 0.79
N ILE A 43 8.73 8.22 -0.50
CA ILE A 43 8.86 6.85 -1.01
C ILE A 43 10.23 6.25 -0.72
N SER A 44 11.30 7.05 -0.76
CA SER A 44 12.65 6.57 -0.43
C SER A 44 12.89 6.44 1.07
N THR A 45 12.15 7.18 1.90
CA THR A 45 12.26 7.13 3.35
C THR A 45 11.50 5.96 3.96
N PHE A 46 10.34 5.63 3.39
CA PHE A 46 9.48 4.56 3.87
C PHE A 46 9.50 3.39 2.90
N ASN A 47 9.99 2.25 3.34
CA ASN A 47 10.12 1.04 2.51
C ASN A 47 8.93 0.09 2.61
N SER A 48 8.01 0.33 3.53
CA SER A 48 6.87 -0.55 3.78
C SER A 48 5.56 0.22 3.94
N LEU A 49 4.48 -0.46 3.62
CA LEU A 49 3.10 0.04 3.74
C LEU A 49 2.24 -0.95 4.51
N LEU A 50 1.49 -0.43 5.47
CA LEU A 50 0.43 -1.17 6.14
C LEU A 50 -0.86 -1.04 5.34
N TYR A 51 -1.42 -2.16 4.95
CA TYR A 51 -2.71 -2.27 4.27
C TYR A 51 -3.73 -2.95 5.17
N HIS A 52 -4.92 -2.39 5.21
CA HIS A 52 -6.11 -3.03 5.74
C HIS A 52 -6.95 -3.55 4.58
N ILE A 53 -7.22 -4.84 4.57
CA ILE A 53 -7.95 -5.51 3.49
C ILE A 53 -9.24 -6.08 4.07
N GLU A 54 -10.37 -5.54 3.62
CA GLU A 54 -11.69 -6.06 3.96
C GLU A 54 -12.11 -7.08 2.90
N ILE A 55 -12.47 -8.28 3.34
CA ILE A 55 -12.93 -9.39 2.49
C ILE A 55 -14.29 -9.83 3.01
N LYS A 56 -15.36 -9.57 2.26
CA LYS A 56 -16.74 -9.77 2.73
C LYS A 56 -17.06 -11.19 3.12
N LYS A 57 -16.49 -12.19 2.42
CA LYS A 57 -16.74 -13.60 2.71
C LYS A 57 -15.63 -14.16 3.59
N LYS A 58 -16.01 -14.71 4.74
CA LYS A 58 -15.08 -15.34 5.68
C LYS A 58 -14.22 -16.43 5.03
N ASN A 59 -14.83 -17.29 4.20
CA ASN A 59 -14.10 -18.34 3.51
C ASN A 59 -13.01 -17.80 2.58
N ASP A 60 -13.27 -16.69 1.89
CA ASP A 60 -12.26 -16.02 1.04
C ASP A 60 -11.15 -15.41 1.89
N LYS A 61 -11.49 -14.83 3.06
CA LYS A 61 -10.49 -14.32 3.99
C LYS A 61 -9.58 -15.44 4.51
N ASP A 62 -10.16 -16.53 4.96
CA ASP A 62 -9.41 -17.69 5.46
C ASP A 62 -8.52 -18.28 4.36
N LYS A 63 -9.03 -18.41 3.15
CA LYS A 63 -8.26 -18.82 1.97
C LYS A 63 -7.10 -17.88 1.66
N PHE A 64 -7.32 -16.56 1.79
CA PHE A 64 -6.28 -15.55 1.57
C PHE A 64 -5.17 -15.66 2.63
N ILE A 65 -5.52 -15.80 3.90
CA ILE A 65 -4.55 -16.00 4.97
C ILE A 65 -3.75 -17.29 4.77
N ASP A 66 -4.40 -18.39 4.43
CA ASP A 66 -3.73 -19.66 4.15
C ASP A 66 -2.74 -19.50 2.98
N PHE A 67 -3.16 -18.81 1.91
CA PHE A 67 -2.29 -18.50 0.79
C PHE A 67 -1.07 -17.66 1.20
N LEU A 68 -1.26 -16.62 2.02
CA LEU A 68 -0.17 -15.78 2.52
C LEU A 68 0.79 -16.56 3.44
N SER A 69 0.35 -17.66 4.04
CA SER A 69 1.13 -18.51 4.93
C SER A 69 2.04 -19.50 4.20
N ASN A 70 1.93 -19.63 2.88
CA ASN A 70 2.82 -20.48 2.09
C ASN A 70 4.27 -20.03 2.25
N GLU A 71 5.22 -20.97 2.17
CA GLU A 71 6.66 -20.67 2.25
C GLU A 71 7.13 -19.81 1.09
N LYS A 72 6.55 -20.01 -0.09
CA LYS A 72 6.84 -19.26 -1.32
C LYS A 72 5.56 -18.80 -1.98
N ILE A 73 5.60 -17.60 -2.54
CA ILE A 73 4.51 -17.00 -3.32
C ILE A 73 5.10 -16.55 -4.65
N ILE A 74 5.04 -17.41 -5.65
CA ILE A 74 5.70 -17.19 -6.93
C ILE A 74 4.78 -16.42 -7.89
N GLU A 75 5.22 -15.25 -8.32
CA GLU A 75 4.63 -14.50 -9.42
C GLU A 75 5.41 -14.77 -10.70
N THR A 76 4.70 -15.16 -11.76
CA THR A 76 5.27 -15.33 -13.08
C THR A 76 4.96 -14.13 -13.94
N ARG A 77 5.95 -13.54 -14.57
CA ARG A 77 5.81 -12.43 -15.52
C ARG A 77 6.51 -12.76 -16.83
N GLU A 78 5.91 -12.37 -17.94
CA GLU A 78 6.56 -12.39 -19.24
C GLU A 78 7.18 -11.03 -19.51
N LYS A 79 8.50 -11.01 -19.78
CA LYS A 79 9.22 -9.82 -20.20
C LYS A 79 10.14 -10.19 -21.36
N ASN A 80 10.02 -9.46 -22.49
CA ASN A 80 10.81 -9.72 -23.70
C ASN A 80 10.73 -11.17 -24.18
N LYS A 81 9.52 -11.75 -24.21
CA LYS A 81 9.24 -13.15 -24.59
C LYS A 81 9.94 -14.20 -23.72
N ARG A 82 10.40 -13.81 -22.52
CA ARG A 82 10.97 -14.71 -21.51
C ARG A 82 10.13 -14.71 -20.25
N LEU A 83 9.93 -15.88 -19.66
CA LEU A 83 9.28 -16.02 -18.36
C LEU A 83 10.26 -15.64 -17.24
N GLN A 84 9.82 -14.75 -16.37
CA GLN A 84 10.53 -14.37 -15.15
C GLN A 84 9.72 -14.78 -13.94
N TYR A 85 10.39 -15.28 -12.92
CA TYR A 85 9.77 -15.70 -11.67
C TYR A 85 10.25 -14.80 -10.54
N ARG A 86 9.31 -14.39 -9.68
CA ARG A 86 9.60 -13.60 -8.50
C ARG A 86 8.88 -14.19 -7.30
N ASP A 87 9.61 -14.43 -6.20
CA ASP A 87 9.00 -14.82 -4.94
C ASP A 87 8.55 -13.58 -4.17
N LEU A 88 7.25 -13.37 -4.10
CA LEU A 88 6.66 -12.25 -3.39
C LEU A 88 6.65 -12.45 -1.86
N LYS A 89 6.92 -13.64 -1.37
CA LYS A 89 6.97 -13.91 0.06
C LYS A 89 8.01 -13.06 0.77
N VAL A 90 9.13 -12.76 0.13
CA VAL A 90 10.19 -11.90 0.68
C VAL A 90 9.74 -10.45 0.90
N ASN A 91 8.65 -10.03 0.23
CA ASN A 91 8.08 -8.70 0.36
C ASN A 91 6.96 -8.62 1.41
N LEU A 92 6.52 -9.75 1.96
CA LEU A 92 5.52 -9.83 2.99
C LEU A 92 6.18 -9.77 4.38
N VAL A 93 6.07 -8.62 5.04
CA VAL A 93 6.72 -8.37 6.33
C VAL A 93 5.90 -8.96 7.48
N SER A 94 4.59 -8.76 7.47
CA SER A 94 3.70 -9.29 8.51
C SER A 94 2.27 -9.50 8.02
N ILE A 95 1.58 -10.38 8.72
CA ILE A 95 0.16 -10.67 8.56
C ILE A 95 -0.50 -10.58 9.93
N LYS A 96 -1.63 -9.90 10.01
CA LYS A 96 -2.45 -9.84 11.22
C LYS A 96 -3.91 -10.12 10.88
N ASP A 97 -4.45 -11.17 11.46
CA ASP A 97 -5.89 -11.45 11.40
C ASP A 97 -6.61 -10.46 12.33
N VAL A 98 -7.46 -9.60 11.78
CA VAL A 98 -8.09 -8.51 12.53
C VAL A 98 -9.50 -8.87 12.94
N SER A 99 -10.29 -9.40 12.01
CA SER A 99 -11.70 -9.77 12.25
C SER A 99 -12.14 -10.88 11.27
N ALA A 100 -13.38 -11.33 11.42
CA ALA A 100 -13.96 -12.32 10.50
C ALA A 100 -13.88 -11.91 9.01
N ASN A 101 -13.84 -10.59 8.74
CA ASN A 101 -13.91 -10.03 7.39
C ASN A 101 -12.70 -9.17 7.02
N SER A 102 -11.66 -9.10 7.84
CA SER A 102 -10.52 -8.24 7.56
C SER A 102 -9.20 -8.80 8.02
N VAL A 103 -8.15 -8.44 7.28
CA VAL A 103 -6.76 -8.76 7.56
C VAL A 103 -5.91 -7.52 7.34
N GLU A 104 -4.88 -7.33 8.13
CA GLU A 104 -3.86 -6.34 7.91
C GLU A 104 -2.56 -7.00 7.49
N ILE A 105 -1.93 -6.43 6.46
CA ILE A 105 -0.64 -6.90 5.97
C ILE A 105 0.33 -5.73 5.83
N ILE A 106 1.60 -5.99 6.09
CA ILE A 106 2.67 -5.04 5.82
C ILE A 106 3.46 -5.58 4.63
N LEU A 107 3.55 -4.78 3.59
CA LEU A 107 4.26 -5.11 2.36
C LEU A 107 5.41 -4.14 2.11
N ASN A 108 6.52 -4.69 1.62
CA ASN A 108 7.71 -3.95 1.23
C ASN A 108 7.80 -3.90 -0.30
N ASN A 109 7.68 -2.68 -0.87
CA ASN A 109 7.86 -2.40 -2.31
C ASN A 109 6.99 -3.21 -3.29
N VAL A 110 5.86 -3.75 -2.85
CA VAL A 110 4.89 -4.44 -3.71
C VAL A 110 3.47 -4.05 -3.38
N SER A 111 2.59 -4.19 -4.35
CA SER A 111 1.15 -3.94 -4.18
C SER A 111 0.43 -5.17 -3.63
N PRO A 112 -0.58 -5.02 -2.77
CA PRO A 112 -1.43 -6.12 -2.33
C PRO A 112 -2.20 -6.79 -3.47
N ASN A 113 -2.42 -6.10 -4.58
CA ASN A 113 -3.13 -6.64 -5.74
C ASN A 113 -2.47 -7.89 -6.31
N SER A 114 -1.13 -7.98 -6.28
CA SER A 114 -0.42 -9.18 -6.74
C SER A 114 -0.75 -10.40 -5.89
N PHE A 115 -0.80 -10.24 -4.57
CA PHE A 115 -1.18 -11.32 -3.65
C PHE A 115 -2.64 -11.73 -3.81
N ILE A 116 -3.55 -10.78 -3.94
CA ILE A 116 -4.97 -11.03 -4.14
C ILE A 116 -5.20 -11.80 -5.44
N ARG A 117 -4.60 -11.38 -6.53
CA ARG A 117 -4.70 -12.05 -7.83
C ARG A 117 -4.17 -13.49 -7.77
N LEU A 118 -3.01 -13.71 -7.17
CA LEU A 118 -2.39 -15.03 -7.06
C LEU A 118 -3.17 -15.96 -6.12
N SER A 119 -3.83 -15.42 -5.10
CA SER A 119 -4.66 -16.21 -4.19
C SER A 119 -5.94 -16.73 -4.83
N LYS A 120 -6.34 -16.19 -5.99
CA LYS A 120 -7.56 -16.56 -6.74
C LYS A 120 -8.86 -16.39 -5.95
N ILE A 121 -8.89 -15.52 -4.95
CA ILE A 121 -10.13 -15.14 -4.28
C ILE A 121 -10.94 -14.16 -5.13
N ASN A 122 -12.25 -14.05 -4.87
CA ASN A 122 -13.12 -13.15 -5.62
C ASN A 122 -12.84 -11.68 -5.27
N VAL A 123 -12.38 -10.91 -6.25
CA VAL A 123 -12.01 -9.50 -6.08
C VAL A 123 -13.19 -8.54 -5.93
N GLU A 124 -14.40 -8.93 -6.33
CA GLU A 124 -15.58 -8.05 -6.29
C GLU A 124 -15.98 -7.61 -4.88
N ASN A 125 -15.58 -8.37 -3.87
CA ASN A 125 -15.92 -8.15 -2.47
C ASN A 125 -14.74 -7.72 -1.61
N ILE A 126 -13.70 -7.15 -2.22
CA ILE A 126 -12.48 -6.75 -1.54
C ILE A 126 -12.34 -5.24 -1.54
N ILE A 127 -12.05 -4.67 -0.37
CA ILE A 127 -11.72 -3.26 -0.19
C ILE A 127 -10.32 -3.18 0.40
N ILE A 128 -9.43 -2.47 -0.27
CA ILE A 128 -8.05 -2.26 0.16
C ILE A 128 -7.88 -0.81 0.61
N LYS A 129 -7.44 -0.62 1.85
CA LYS A 129 -7.12 0.69 2.41
C LYS A 129 -5.63 0.76 2.76
N ARG A 130 -4.93 1.78 2.29
CA ARG A 130 -3.60 2.13 2.80
C ARG A 130 -3.76 2.83 4.13
N ILE A 131 -3.14 2.31 5.16
CA ILE A 131 -3.28 2.83 6.52
C ILE A 131 -2.09 3.70 6.89
N LYS A 132 -0.88 3.19 6.68
CA LYS A 132 0.32 3.87 7.17
C LYS A 132 1.56 3.49 6.36
N TYR A 133 2.44 4.45 6.15
CA TYR A 133 3.80 4.24 5.70
C TYR A 133 4.69 3.88 6.89
N LEU A 134 5.58 2.93 6.71
CA LEU A 134 6.45 2.39 7.74
C LEU A 134 7.89 2.31 7.26
N ASN A 135 8.81 2.48 8.19
CA ASN A 135 10.22 2.17 8.00
C ASN A 135 10.51 0.86 8.77
N THR A 136 10.64 -0.20 8.04
CA THR A 136 10.85 -1.54 8.60
C THR A 136 12.25 -2.08 8.32
#